data_a9d34efeff627c7cad268e3512cbc33c
#
_entry.id   a9d34efeff627c7cad268e3512cbc33c
#
_cell.length_a   1.000
_cell.length_b   1.000
_cell.length_c   1.000
_cell.angle_alpha   90.00
_cell.angle_beta   90.00
_cell.angle_gamma   90.00
#
_symmetry.space_group_name_H-M   'P 1'
#
loop_
_entity.id
_entity.type
_entity.pdbx_description
1 polymer ?
#
loop_
_entity_poly.entity_id
_entity_poly.type
_entity_poly.pdbx_seq_one_letter_code
_entity_poly.pdbx_strand_id
1 'polypeptide(L)'
;MWSLDHTMMRVEDLDASLDWYQTYFDYEEKGRWEADTFTNVFLGPEDVHDDGALLELTYNHDGRSYTMGDAWGHIAVRCDDVYEAYDELMDAGVEDYRDPDSCGGSYAFVTDPDGHEIEIVERDHGAKWSLDHTMIRVEDAEQAIGWYTRKLDYDLFRREEFDDFALYFLKPENAPEEAMSVELTYNYDGRSYELGDAWGHLAVRTDDLHSAWETLMGRHAEDYRDPESCDDRYAFTKDPDAREIEIVTN
;
A
#
# COMPACT_ATOMS: atom_id res chain seq x y z
N MET A 1 18.27 6.67 4.20
CA MET A 1 17.10 6.60 5.15
C MET A 1 15.97 5.94 4.39
N TRP A 2 15.13 5.11 5.04
CA TRP A 2 13.99 4.48 4.37
C TRP A 2 12.74 5.36 4.50
N SER A 3 11.93 5.45 3.44
CA SER A 3 10.55 5.95 3.49
C SER A 3 9.66 5.06 2.62
N LEU A 4 8.35 5.03 2.87
CA LEU A 4 7.40 4.41 1.95
C LEU A 4 7.27 5.28 0.71
N ASP A 5 7.34 4.65 -0.47
CA ASP A 5 7.26 5.32 -1.76
C ASP A 5 5.89 5.16 -2.42
N HIS A 6 5.47 3.92 -2.59
CA HIS A 6 4.18 3.59 -3.17
C HIS A 6 3.70 2.19 -2.77
N THR A 7 2.43 1.93 -3.00
CA THR A 7 1.84 0.59 -3.04
C THR A 7 1.27 0.36 -4.44
N MET A 8 1.52 -0.82 -4.99
CA MET A 8 1.17 -1.14 -6.38
C MET A 8 -0.02 -2.07 -6.46
N MET A 9 -1.00 -1.69 -7.28
CA MET A 9 -2.14 -2.53 -7.65
C MET A 9 -2.21 -2.71 -9.17
N ARG A 10 -2.65 -3.88 -9.61
CA ARG A 10 -2.88 -4.16 -11.03
C ARG A 10 -4.32 -3.91 -11.38
N VAL A 11 -4.53 -3.29 -12.55
CA VAL A 11 -5.86 -2.93 -13.06
C VAL A 11 -6.12 -3.58 -14.42
N GLU A 12 -7.37 -3.97 -14.67
CA GLU A 12 -7.80 -4.58 -15.93
C GLU A 12 -8.10 -3.53 -17.01
N ASP A 13 -8.53 -2.32 -16.61
CA ASP A 13 -8.80 -1.18 -17.48
C ASP A 13 -8.22 0.10 -16.86
N LEU A 14 -7.06 0.53 -17.40
CA LEU A 14 -6.35 1.70 -16.88
C LEU A 14 -7.16 2.99 -16.96
N ASP A 15 -7.89 3.20 -18.08
CA ASP A 15 -8.65 4.43 -18.28
C ASP A 15 -9.82 4.50 -17.30
N ALA A 16 -10.50 3.38 -17.04
CA ALA A 16 -11.57 3.31 -16.05
C ALA A 16 -11.08 3.55 -14.63
N SER A 17 -9.95 2.94 -14.26
CA SER A 17 -9.37 3.14 -12.92
C SER A 17 -8.86 4.57 -12.73
N LEU A 18 -8.19 5.16 -13.72
CA LEU A 18 -7.75 6.57 -13.67
C LEU A 18 -8.94 7.52 -13.50
N ASP A 19 -10.00 7.36 -14.30
CA ASP A 19 -11.21 8.18 -14.21
C ASP A 19 -11.85 8.07 -12.82
N TRP A 20 -11.87 6.86 -12.25
CA TRP A 20 -12.41 6.59 -10.92
C TRP A 20 -11.63 7.30 -9.80
N TYR A 21 -10.31 7.10 -9.73
CA TYR A 21 -9.48 7.74 -8.70
C TYR A 21 -9.43 9.26 -8.85
N GLN A 22 -9.41 9.78 -10.07
CA GLN A 22 -9.46 11.23 -10.34
C GLN A 22 -10.81 11.84 -9.97
N THR A 23 -11.92 11.14 -10.24
CA THR A 23 -13.28 11.66 -9.99
C THR A 23 -13.63 11.64 -8.51
N TYR A 24 -13.29 10.56 -7.80
CA TYR A 24 -13.80 10.34 -6.44
C TYR A 24 -12.80 10.68 -5.33
N PHE A 25 -11.50 10.69 -5.63
CA PHE A 25 -10.45 10.99 -4.65
C PHE A 25 -9.60 12.21 -5.03
N ASP A 26 -9.99 12.96 -6.06
CA ASP A 26 -9.23 14.13 -6.55
C ASP A 26 -7.75 13.81 -6.83
N TYR A 27 -7.47 12.56 -7.25
CA TYR A 27 -6.10 12.14 -7.54
C TYR A 27 -5.59 12.73 -8.84
N GLU A 28 -4.34 13.11 -8.84
CA GLU A 28 -3.62 13.55 -10.03
C GLU A 28 -2.55 12.53 -10.43
N GLU A 29 -2.27 12.46 -11.72
CA GLU A 29 -1.12 11.70 -12.21
C GLU A 29 0.17 12.43 -11.82
N LYS A 30 0.96 11.80 -10.93
CA LYS A 30 2.25 12.31 -10.45
C LYS A 30 3.43 11.76 -11.28
N GLY A 31 3.23 10.67 -11.97
CA GLY A 31 4.22 10.04 -12.86
C GLY A 31 3.64 8.95 -13.72
N ARG A 32 4.31 8.66 -14.85
CA ARG A 32 3.94 7.58 -15.75
C ARG A 32 5.19 6.92 -16.35
N TRP A 33 5.15 5.62 -16.44
CA TRP A 33 6.16 4.85 -17.14
C TRP A 33 5.49 3.87 -18.09
N GLU A 34 5.79 4.03 -19.39
CA GLU A 34 5.29 3.16 -20.44
C GLU A 34 6.41 2.22 -20.91
N ALA A 35 6.19 0.92 -20.73
CA ALA A 35 7.03 -0.14 -21.25
C ALA A 35 6.32 -0.85 -22.42
N ASP A 36 7.02 -1.74 -23.13
CA ASP A 36 6.44 -2.48 -24.27
C ASP A 36 5.25 -3.38 -23.86
N THR A 37 5.21 -3.85 -22.61
CA THR A 37 4.26 -4.85 -22.12
C THR A 37 3.34 -4.37 -21.00
N PHE A 38 3.60 -3.21 -20.41
CA PHE A 38 2.80 -2.65 -19.33
C PHE A 38 2.94 -1.12 -19.27
N THR A 39 2.00 -0.50 -18.56
CA THR A 39 2.03 0.92 -18.19
C THR A 39 1.87 1.03 -16.70
N ASN A 40 2.74 1.80 -16.03
CA ASN A 40 2.62 2.18 -14.63
C ASN A 40 2.22 3.65 -14.55
N VAL A 41 1.25 3.95 -13.69
CA VAL A 41 0.80 5.32 -13.40
C VAL A 41 0.82 5.53 -11.89
N PHE A 42 1.48 6.59 -11.46
CA PHE A 42 1.56 6.97 -10.05
C PHE A 42 0.55 8.08 -9.77
N LEU A 43 -0.31 7.85 -8.79
CA LEU A 43 -1.43 8.71 -8.42
C LEU A 43 -1.31 9.19 -6.97
N GLY A 44 -1.83 10.38 -6.71
CA GLY A 44 -1.98 10.92 -5.37
C GLY A 44 -2.72 12.25 -5.40
N PRO A 45 -3.23 12.76 -4.26
CA PRO A 45 -3.88 14.06 -4.20
C PRO A 45 -2.92 15.21 -4.56
N GLU A 46 -3.47 16.37 -4.96
CA GLU A 46 -2.68 17.55 -5.38
C GLU A 46 -1.63 17.93 -4.31
N ASP A 47 -2.05 17.95 -3.06
CA ASP A 47 -1.26 18.39 -1.89
C ASP A 47 -0.43 17.26 -1.25
N VAL A 48 -0.25 16.11 -1.93
CA VAL A 48 0.65 15.08 -1.41
C VAL A 48 2.07 15.66 -1.31
N HIS A 49 2.66 15.53 -0.13
CA HIS A 49 4.04 15.97 0.10
C HIS A 49 5.02 15.30 -0.88
N ASP A 50 6.11 15.97 -1.24
CA ASP A 50 7.15 15.41 -2.13
C ASP A 50 7.68 14.05 -1.66
N ASP A 51 7.63 13.80 -0.33
CA ASP A 51 7.99 12.51 0.30
C ASP A 51 6.77 11.63 0.63
N GLY A 52 5.56 12.03 0.22
CA GLY A 52 4.34 11.26 0.45
C GLY A 52 4.27 10.02 -0.42
N ALA A 53 3.68 8.95 0.11
CA ALA A 53 3.50 7.71 -0.64
C ALA A 53 2.40 7.86 -1.70
N LEU A 54 2.62 7.22 -2.85
CA LEU A 54 1.71 7.23 -3.99
C LEU A 54 1.01 5.88 -4.18
N LEU A 55 -0.08 5.90 -4.91
CA LEU A 55 -0.71 4.70 -5.46
C LEU A 55 -0.12 4.46 -6.85
N GLU A 56 0.49 3.29 -7.07
CA GLU A 56 0.88 2.85 -8.41
C GLU A 56 -0.20 1.93 -8.99
N LEU A 57 -0.75 2.30 -10.14
CA LEU A 57 -1.59 1.44 -10.96
C LEU A 57 -0.76 0.84 -12.09
N THR A 58 -0.71 -0.50 -12.16
CA THR A 58 -0.04 -1.24 -13.23
C THR A 58 -1.06 -1.88 -14.16
N TYR A 59 -1.03 -1.50 -15.43
CA TYR A 59 -1.82 -2.10 -16.51
C TYR A 59 -0.95 -2.93 -17.43
N ASN A 60 -1.23 -4.24 -17.54
CA ASN A 60 -0.55 -5.12 -18.49
C ASN A 60 -1.28 -5.14 -19.83
N HIS A 61 -0.54 -4.90 -20.92
CA HIS A 61 -1.09 -4.74 -22.28
C HIS A 61 -1.64 -6.04 -22.90
N ASP A 62 -1.48 -7.17 -22.24
CA ASP A 62 -1.98 -8.47 -22.74
C ASP A 62 -3.45 -8.76 -22.38
N GLY A 63 -4.11 -7.84 -21.66
CA GLY A 63 -5.53 -7.92 -21.33
C GLY A 63 -5.89 -9.05 -20.36
N ARG A 64 -4.93 -9.43 -19.49
CA ARG A 64 -5.17 -10.44 -18.45
C ARG A 64 -6.09 -9.90 -17.35
N SER A 65 -6.80 -10.79 -16.68
CA SER A 65 -7.47 -10.52 -15.41
C SER A 65 -6.63 -11.00 -14.23
N TYR A 66 -6.98 -10.55 -13.01
CA TYR A 66 -6.23 -10.78 -11.79
C TYR A 66 -7.06 -11.46 -10.72
N THR A 67 -6.37 -12.14 -9.81
CA THR A 67 -6.96 -12.77 -8.62
C THR A 67 -6.55 -11.97 -7.40
N MET A 68 -7.53 -11.51 -6.60
CA MET A 68 -7.24 -10.76 -5.37
C MET A 68 -6.40 -11.55 -4.38
N GLY A 69 -6.66 -12.84 -4.21
CA GLY A 69 -6.14 -13.57 -3.06
C GLY A 69 -6.76 -13.07 -1.75
N ASP A 70 -6.12 -13.39 -0.63
CA ASP A 70 -6.53 -12.93 0.69
C ASP A 70 -5.35 -12.52 1.60
N ALA A 71 -4.13 -12.50 1.05
CA ALA A 71 -2.93 -12.06 1.75
C ALA A 71 -2.81 -10.52 1.86
N TRP A 72 -3.24 -9.81 0.82
CA TRP A 72 -3.42 -8.36 0.85
C TRP A 72 -4.88 -8.04 1.21
N GLY A 73 -5.11 -6.93 1.90
CA GLY A 73 -6.46 -6.55 2.28
C GLY A 73 -6.95 -5.29 1.58
N HIS A 74 -6.27 -4.16 1.81
CA HIS A 74 -6.72 -2.86 1.30
C HIS A 74 -5.60 -1.81 1.33
N ILE A 75 -5.88 -0.69 0.66
CA ILE A 75 -5.25 0.60 0.97
C ILE A 75 -6.21 1.42 1.82
N ALA A 76 -5.68 2.28 2.67
CA ALA A 76 -6.48 3.25 3.41
C ALA A 76 -6.11 4.68 2.99
N VAL A 77 -7.15 5.53 2.86
CA VAL A 77 -7.03 6.95 2.56
C VAL A 77 -7.63 7.78 3.70
N ARG A 78 -7.06 8.95 3.93
CA ARG A 78 -7.44 9.84 5.04
C ARG A 78 -8.63 10.72 4.72
N CYS A 79 -9.44 10.99 5.74
CA CYS A 79 -10.45 12.05 5.71
C CYS A 79 -10.52 12.75 7.08
N ASP A 80 -11.13 13.93 7.12
CA ASP A 80 -11.32 14.69 8.35
C ASP A 80 -12.55 14.20 9.15
N ASP A 81 -13.60 13.73 8.44
CA ASP A 81 -14.83 13.17 9.00
C ASP A 81 -15.29 12.03 8.08
N VAL A 82 -15.38 10.82 8.64
CA VAL A 82 -15.69 9.62 7.86
C VAL A 82 -17.12 9.61 7.34
N TYR A 83 -18.08 10.18 8.08
CA TYR A 83 -19.48 10.24 7.63
C TYR A 83 -19.66 11.22 6.49
N GLU A 84 -19.06 12.43 6.59
CA GLU A 84 -19.09 13.41 5.51
C GLU A 84 -18.40 12.88 4.26
N ALA A 85 -17.23 12.27 4.41
CA ALA A 85 -16.46 11.68 3.31
C ALA A 85 -17.22 10.53 2.63
N TYR A 86 -17.84 9.66 3.41
CA TYR A 86 -18.63 8.54 2.87
C TYR A 86 -19.87 9.01 2.14
N ASP A 87 -20.64 9.95 2.73
CA ASP A 87 -21.83 10.55 2.09
C ASP A 87 -21.46 11.26 0.78
N GLU A 88 -20.32 11.97 0.72
CA GLU A 88 -19.79 12.60 -0.50
C GLU A 88 -19.55 11.57 -1.62
N LEU A 89 -18.94 10.43 -1.31
CA LEU A 89 -18.70 9.35 -2.28
C LEU A 89 -20.02 8.69 -2.72
N MET A 90 -20.97 8.44 -1.82
CA MET A 90 -22.28 7.87 -2.15
C MET A 90 -23.10 8.83 -3.03
N ASP A 91 -23.10 10.13 -2.73
CA ASP A 91 -23.77 11.16 -3.52
C ASP A 91 -23.15 11.31 -4.92
N ALA A 92 -21.83 11.07 -5.05
CA ALA A 92 -21.12 11.04 -6.31
C ALA A 92 -21.36 9.75 -7.13
N GLY A 93 -21.93 8.70 -6.51
CA GLY A 93 -22.33 7.45 -7.18
C GLY A 93 -21.35 6.29 -7.03
N VAL A 94 -20.43 6.35 -6.06
CA VAL A 94 -19.61 5.20 -5.68
C VAL A 94 -20.49 4.10 -5.09
N GLU A 95 -20.21 2.85 -5.38
CA GLU A 95 -20.96 1.72 -4.85
C GLU A 95 -20.75 1.55 -3.35
N ASP A 96 -21.86 1.44 -2.59
CA ASP A 96 -21.87 1.17 -1.15
C ASP A 96 -21.27 -0.21 -0.86
N TYR A 97 -20.27 -0.27 0.01
CA TYR A 97 -19.66 -1.54 0.41
C TYR A 97 -19.75 -1.78 1.93
N ARG A 98 -19.15 -0.92 2.76
CA ARG A 98 -19.27 -0.94 4.23
C ARG A 98 -19.36 0.47 4.79
N ASP A 99 -20.52 0.85 5.27
CA ASP A 99 -20.79 2.18 5.82
C ASP A 99 -20.08 2.41 7.17
N PRO A 100 -19.95 3.68 7.63
CA PRO A 100 -19.29 4.00 8.90
C PRO A 100 -19.96 3.33 10.11
N ASP A 101 -21.29 3.22 10.15
CA ASP A 101 -22.01 2.62 11.27
C ASP A 101 -21.68 1.13 11.42
N SER A 102 -21.51 0.41 10.31
CA SER A 102 -21.09 -0.99 10.29
C SER A 102 -19.63 -1.19 10.73
N CYS A 103 -18.84 -0.12 10.67
CA CYS A 103 -17.40 -0.10 10.98
C CYS A 103 -17.05 0.59 12.30
N GLY A 104 -18.03 0.85 13.18
CA GLY A 104 -17.80 1.45 14.50
C GLY A 104 -17.60 2.96 14.48
N GLY A 105 -17.85 3.64 13.35
CA GLY A 105 -17.91 5.10 13.25
C GLY A 105 -16.59 5.83 13.03
N SER A 106 -15.48 5.11 12.76
CA SER A 106 -14.16 5.72 12.57
C SER A 106 -13.54 5.40 11.21
N TYR A 107 -14.15 4.52 10.44
CA TYR A 107 -13.74 4.15 9.09
C TYR A 107 -14.92 3.57 8.30
N ALA A 108 -14.76 3.51 7.00
CA ALA A 108 -15.70 2.93 6.05
C ALA A 108 -14.93 2.30 4.89
N PHE A 109 -15.61 1.55 4.02
CA PHE A 109 -14.97 0.98 2.83
C PHE A 109 -15.80 1.19 1.58
N VAL A 110 -15.11 1.43 0.48
CA VAL A 110 -15.64 1.35 -0.88
C VAL A 110 -14.76 0.39 -1.71
N THR A 111 -15.18 0.06 -2.92
CA THR A 111 -14.39 -0.73 -3.86
C THR A 111 -14.13 0.08 -5.13
N ASP A 112 -12.92 -0.09 -5.68
CA ASP A 112 -12.58 0.45 -6.99
C ASP A 112 -13.16 -0.42 -8.15
N PRO A 113 -13.00 -0.04 -9.42
CA PRO A 113 -13.54 -0.79 -10.57
C PRO A 113 -13.04 -2.23 -10.69
N ASP A 114 -11.86 -2.54 -10.17
CA ASP A 114 -11.27 -3.88 -10.17
C ASP A 114 -11.61 -4.70 -8.92
N GLY A 115 -12.33 -4.08 -7.95
CA GLY A 115 -12.76 -4.71 -6.71
C GLY A 115 -11.72 -4.64 -5.58
N HIS A 116 -10.70 -3.78 -5.68
CA HIS A 116 -9.80 -3.51 -4.56
C HIS A 116 -10.55 -2.76 -3.46
N GLU A 117 -10.37 -3.18 -2.21
CA GLU A 117 -10.96 -2.50 -1.06
C GLU A 117 -10.16 -1.23 -0.73
N ILE A 118 -10.88 -0.11 -0.59
CA ILE A 118 -10.35 1.19 -0.19
C ILE A 118 -10.98 1.57 1.14
N GLU A 119 -10.20 1.59 2.20
CA GLU A 119 -10.63 2.08 3.51
C GLU A 119 -10.58 3.60 3.54
N ILE A 120 -11.64 4.21 4.02
CA ILE A 120 -11.71 5.65 4.31
C ILE A 120 -11.58 5.77 5.82
N VAL A 121 -10.51 6.38 6.31
CA VAL A 121 -10.19 6.43 7.74
C VAL A 121 -10.08 7.87 8.23
N GLU A 122 -10.79 8.16 9.34
CA GLU A 122 -10.72 9.47 9.96
C GLU A 122 -9.37 9.72 10.62
N ARG A 123 -8.73 10.84 10.27
CA ARG A 123 -7.45 11.30 10.81
C ARG A 123 -7.48 12.82 10.99
N ASP A 124 -6.82 13.30 12.03
CA ASP A 124 -6.64 14.71 12.34
C ASP A 124 -5.38 15.33 11.73
N HIS A 125 -4.71 14.59 10.83
CA HIS A 125 -3.47 14.98 10.18
C HIS A 125 -3.35 14.39 8.76
N GLY A 126 -2.52 15.02 7.94
CA GLY A 126 -2.32 14.65 6.54
C GLY A 126 -3.33 15.31 5.60
N ALA A 127 -3.07 15.26 4.29
CA ALA A 127 -4.00 15.76 3.28
C ALA A 127 -5.19 14.81 3.11
N LYS A 128 -6.37 15.36 2.84
CA LYS A 128 -7.55 14.54 2.48
C LYS A 128 -7.20 13.64 1.30
N TRP A 129 -7.62 12.40 1.36
CA TRP A 129 -7.37 11.34 0.40
C TRP A 129 -5.91 10.87 0.27
N SER A 130 -4.94 11.44 1.03
CA SER A 130 -3.59 10.87 1.05
C SER A 130 -3.60 9.46 1.67
N LEU A 131 -2.66 8.61 1.23
CA LEU A 131 -2.54 7.25 1.76
C LEU A 131 -2.18 7.25 3.24
N ASP A 132 -2.97 6.53 4.06
CA ASP A 132 -2.72 6.32 5.49
C ASP A 132 -1.91 5.06 5.73
N HIS A 133 -2.37 3.95 5.16
CA HIS A 133 -1.69 2.66 5.26
C HIS A 133 -2.04 1.72 4.08
N THR A 134 -1.25 0.67 3.94
CA THR A 134 -1.63 -0.54 3.22
C THR A 134 -1.70 -1.69 4.20
N MET A 135 -2.76 -2.49 4.12
CA MET A 135 -2.97 -3.62 5.00
C MET A 135 -2.57 -4.94 4.33
N ILE A 136 -1.76 -5.70 5.03
CA ILE A 136 -1.37 -7.06 4.65
C ILE A 136 -1.62 -8.03 5.81
N ARG A 137 -2.10 -9.25 5.50
CA ARG A 137 -2.30 -10.31 6.48
C ARG A 137 -1.03 -11.14 6.59
N VAL A 138 -0.60 -11.44 7.82
CA VAL A 138 0.64 -12.17 8.10
C VAL A 138 0.35 -13.48 8.83
N GLU A 139 1.12 -14.54 8.50
CA GLU A 139 1.00 -15.85 9.14
C GLU A 139 1.67 -15.87 10.53
N ASP A 140 2.71 -15.06 10.74
CA ASP A 140 3.45 -14.93 11.99
C ASP A 140 3.78 -13.44 12.24
N ALA A 141 3.06 -12.83 13.19
CA ALA A 141 3.22 -11.41 13.50
C ALA A 141 4.62 -11.08 14.04
N GLU A 142 5.21 -11.95 14.87
CA GLU A 142 6.53 -11.71 15.48
C GLU A 142 7.63 -11.76 14.40
N GLN A 143 7.52 -12.70 13.48
CA GLN A 143 8.42 -12.82 12.33
C GLN A 143 8.30 -11.60 11.40
N ALA A 144 7.08 -11.21 11.03
CA ALA A 144 6.83 -10.07 10.15
C ALA A 144 7.31 -8.75 10.77
N ILE A 145 6.88 -8.42 12.01
CA ILE A 145 7.34 -7.23 12.73
C ILE A 145 8.88 -7.23 12.80
N GLY A 146 9.46 -8.37 13.18
CA GLY A 146 10.92 -8.50 13.25
C GLY A 146 11.63 -8.34 11.92
N TRP A 147 10.98 -8.63 10.80
CA TRP A 147 11.53 -8.39 9.47
C TRP A 147 11.55 -6.89 9.13
N TYR A 148 10.42 -6.21 9.21
CA TYR A 148 10.32 -4.78 8.92
C TYR A 148 11.22 -3.94 9.82
N THR A 149 11.26 -4.23 11.12
CA THR A 149 12.08 -3.49 12.09
C THR A 149 13.59 -3.72 11.88
N ARG A 150 14.03 -4.95 11.58
CA ARG A 150 15.46 -5.25 11.44
C ARG A 150 16.02 -5.04 10.04
N LYS A 151 15.18 -5.14 8.99
CA LYS A 151 15.63 -4.97 7.60
C LYS A 151 15.48 -3.54 7.10
N LEU A 152 14.37 -2.89 7.44
CA LEU A 152 14.00 -1.58 6.92
C LEU A 152 14.05 -0.45 7.99
N ASP A 153 14.52 -0.74 9.20
CA ASP A 153 14.56 0.23 10.30
C ASP A 153 13.17 0.88 10.56
N TYR A 154 12.10 0.04 10.53
CA TYR A 154 10.76 0.49 10.84
C TYR A 154 10.48 0.38 12.34
N ASP A 155 9.68 1.31 12.86
CA ASP A 155 9.17 1.29 14.23
C ASP A 155 7.74 0.74 14.26
N LEU A 156 7.47 -0.16 15.21
CA LEU A 156 6.11 -0.51 15.60
C LEU A 156 5.56 0.60 16.49
N PHE A 157 4.72 1.49 15.94
CA PHE A 157 4.23 2.66 16.66
C PHE A 157 2.81 2.51 17.24
N ARG A 158 2.01 1.56 16.69
CA ARG A 158 0.64 1.28 17.17
C ARG A 158 0.35 -0.21 17.12
N ARG A 159 -0.37 -0.70 18.15
CA ARG A 159 -0.88 -2.07 18.23
C ARG A 159 -2.31 -2.04 18.74
N GLU A 160 -3.19 -2.82 18.13
CA GLU A 160 -4.56 -3.01 18.56
C GLU A 160 -4.86 -4.52 18.66
N GLU A 161 -5.53 -4.93 19.73
CA GLU A 161 -5.88 -6.33 19.97
C GLU A 161 -7.38 -6.49 20.04
N PHE A 162 -7.89 -7.48 19.31
CA PHE A 162 -9.27 -7.91 19.27
C PHE A 162 -9.37 -9.38 19.69
N ASP A 163 -10.59 -9.90 19.81
CA ASP A 163 -10.81 -11.27 20.27
C ASP A 163 -10.22 -12.32 19.30
N ASP A 164 -10.27 -12.06 17.98
CA ASP A 164 -9.90 -12.98 16.91
C ASP A 164 -8.63 -12.61 16.14
N PHE A 165 -8.13 -11.37 16.28
CA PHE A 165 -6.97 -10.87 15.54
C PHE A 165 -6.28 -9.71 16.27
N ALA A 166 -5.10 -9.33 15.78
CA ALA A 166 -4.39 -8.12 16.18
C ALA A 166 -3.91 -7.34 14.94
N LEU A 167 -3.83 -6.01 15.10
CA LEU A 167 -3.28 -5.08 14.13
C LEU A 167 -1.99 -4.49 14.65
N TYR A 168 -1.00 -4.40 13.78
CA TYR A 168 0.32 -3.82 14.07
C TYR A 168 0.66 -2.81 12.99
N PHE A 169 0.89 -1.56 13.38
CA PHE A 169 1.21 -0.49 12.44
C PHE A 169 2.68 -0.12 12.53
N LEU A 170 3.36 -0.21 11.40
CA LEU A 170 4.78 0.05 11.28
C LEU A 170 5.03 1.15 10.25
N LYS A 171 5.98 2.03 10.55
CA LYS A 171 6.49 3.04 9.61
C LYS A 171 7.98 3.26 9.80
N PRO A 172 8.67 3.89 8.84
CA PRO A 172 10.09 4.18 8.98
C PRO A 172 10.41 4.93 10.26
N GLU A 173 11.55 4.60 10.91
CA GLU A 173 12.03 5.30 12.10
C GLU A 173 12.15 6.80 11.83
N ASN A 174 11.61 7.62 12.73
CA ASN A 174 11.56 9.10 12.61
C ASN A 174 10.73 9.64 11.43
N ALA A 175 9.88 8.82 10.80
CA ALA A 175 8.94 9.33 9.81
C ALA A 175 7.95 10.32 10.45
N PRO A 176 7.49 11.35 9.70
CA PRO A 176 6.48 12.27 10.19
C PRO A 176 5.16 11.55 10.53
N GLU A 177 4.29 12.22 11.29
CA GLU A 177 3.04 11.62 11.76
C GLU A 177 2.14 11.22 10.59
N GLU A 178 2.09 12.06 9.57
CA GLU A 178 1.35 11.89 8.33
C GLU A 178 1.98 10.90 7.33
N ALA A 179 3.14 10.32 7.63
CA ALA A 179 3.72 9.30 6.74
C ALA A 179 2.82 8.07 6.67
N MET A 180 2.70 7.49 5.47
CA MET A 180 2.03 6.21 5.26
C MET A 180 2.65 5.11 6.13
N SER A 181 1.84 4.18 6.59
CA SER A 181 2.28 3.02 7.37
C SER A 181 1.94 1.69 6.68
N VAL A 182 2.57 0.62 7.15
CA VAL A 182 2.16 -0.76 6.86
C VAL A 182 1.35 -1.26 8.03
N GLU A 183 0.12 -1.71 7.78
CA GLU A 183 -0.69 -2.44 8.74
C GLU A 183 -0.49 -3.94 8.54
N LEU A 184 -0.03 -4.63 9.57
CA LEU A 184 0.04 -6.08 9.61
C LEU A 184 -1.17 -6.61 10.38
N THR A 185 -2.05 -7.36 9.73
CA THR A 185 -3.17 -8.07 10.37
C THR A 185 -2.79 -9.51 10.66
N TYR A 186 -2.82 -9.90 11.92
CA TYR A 186 -2.54 -11.26 12.36
C TYR A 186 -3.80 -11.89 12.95
N ASN A 187 -4.35 -12.92 12.27
CA ASN A 187 -5.49 -13.69 12.75
C ASN A 187 -5.03 -14.84 13.65
N TYR A 188 -5.68 -15.02 14.81
CA TYR A 188 -5.26 -16.00 15.85
C TYR A 188 -5.62 -17.44 15.51
N ASP A 189 -6.36 -17.70 14.44
CA ASP A 189 -6.77 -19.04 14.03
C ASP A 189 -5.67 -19.81 13.27
N GLY A 190 -4.53 -19.19 12.99
CA GLY A 190 -3.37 -19.83 12.37
C GLY A 190 -3.56 -20.19 10.90
N ARG A 191 -4.44 -19.46 10.19
CA ARG A 191 -4.65 -19.67 8.75
C ARG A 191 -3.42 -19.22 7.94
N SER A 192 -3.26 -19.79 6.75
CA SER A 192 -2.38 -19.29 5.69
C SER A 192 -3.16 -18.48 4.67
N TYR A 193 -2.47 -17.74 3.81
CA TYR A 193 -3.06 -16.80 2.86
C TYR A 193 -2.55 -17.04 1.44
N GLU A 194 -3.45 -16.81 0.46
CA GLU A 194 -3.11 -16.83 -0.95
C GLU A 194 -2.73 -15.39 -1.39
N LEU A 195 -1.54 -15.22 -1.97
CA LEU A 195 -1.06 -13.91 -2.40
C LEU A 195 -1.96 -13.26 -3.45
N GLY A 196 -2.48 -14.06 -4.38
CA GLY A 196 -3.13 -13.53 -5.56
C GLY A 196 -2.10 -12.84 -6.49
N ASP A 197 -2.61 -12.05 -7.43
CA ASP A 197 -1.78 -11.25 -8.35
C ASP A 197 -2.40 -9.88 -8.68
N ALA A 198 -3.49 -9.49 -8.03
CA ALA A 198 -4.10 -8.17 -8.16
C ALA A 198 -3.28 -7.09 -7.43
N TRP A 199 -2.85 -7.36 -6.20
CA TRP A 199 -1.84 -6.52 -5.53
C TRP A 199 -0.44 -7.01 -5.90
N GLY A 200 0.49 -6.08 -6.11
CA GLY A 200 1.82 -6.40 -6.56
C GLY A 200 2.89 -6.28 -5.50
N HIS A 201 3.13 -5.10 -4.98
CA HIS A 201 4.20 -4.85 -4.04
C HIS A 201 4.00 -3.58 -3.19
N LEU A 202 4.83 -3.49 -2.17
CA LEU A 202 5.10 -2.28 -1.43
C LEU A 202 6.48 -1.76 -1.84
N ALA A 203 6.61 -0.48 -2.13
CA ALA A 203 7.88 0.13 -2.45
C ALA A 203 8.42 0.98 -1.31
N VAL A 204 9.72 0.89 -1.09
CA VAL A 204 10.46 1.71 -0.14
C VAL A 204 11.52 2.52 -0.87
N ARG A 205 11.59 3.81 -0.54
CA ARG A 205 12.54 4.76 -1.12
C ARG A 205 13.80 4.85 -0.28
N THR A 206 14.92 5.04 -0.96
CA THR A 206 16.24 5.25 -0.35
C THR A 206 17.03 6.33 -1.12
N ASP A 207 18.04 6.88 -0.49
CA ASP A 207 18.95 7.86 -1.12
C ASP A 207 19.97 7.22 -2.09
N ASP A 208 20.27 5.92 -1.90
CA ASP A 208 21.28 5.17 -2.68
C ASP A 208 20.89 3.69 -2.76
N LEU A 209 20.51 3.25 -3.96
CA LEU A 209 20.03 1.90 -4.23
C LEU A 209 21.06 0.81 -3.88
N HIS A 210 22.30 0.99 -4.32
CA HIS A 210 23.34 -0.02 -4.10
C HIS A 210 23.73 -0.14 -2.62
N SER A 211 23.90 1.00 -1.94
CA SER A 211 24.16 1.02 -0.49
C SER A 211 23.02 0.42 0.33
N ALA A 212 21.78 0.69 -0.08
CA ALA A 212 20.59 0.11 0.54
C ALA A 212 20.52 -1.41 0.32
N TRP A 213 20.79 -1.85 -0.91
CA TRP A 213 20.86 -3.28 -1.25
C TRP A 213 21.93 -4.02 -0.45
N GLU A 214 23.16 -3.49 -0.40
CA GLU A 214 24.24 -4.06 0.43
C GLU A 214 23.85 -4.15 1.91
N THR A 215 23.13 -3.13 2.41
CA THR A 215 22.61 -3.12 3.79
C THR A 215 21.60 -4.25 4.00
N LEU A 216 20.64 -4.44 3.08
CA LEU A 216 19.64 -5.51 3.15
C LEU A 216 20.30 -6.90 3.10
N MET A 217 21.28 -7.10 2.20
CA MET A 217 22.01 -8.36 2.09
C MET A 217 22.87 -8.63 3.35
N GLY A 218 23.52 -7.59 3.89
CA GLY A 218 24.23 -7.67 5.18
C GLY A 218 23.31 -8.01 6.37
N ARG A 219 22.04 -7.63 6.27
CA ARG A 219 20.99 -7.99 7.24
C ARG A 219 20.30 -9.32 6.93
N HIS A 220 20.77 -10.08 5.94
CA HIS A 220 20.20 -11.35 5.49
C HIS A 220 18.74 -11.24 5.00
N ALA A 221 18.41 -10.20 4.23
CA ALA A 221 17.21 -10.17 3.42
C ALA A 221 17.32 -11.14 2.24
N GLU A 222 16.21 -11.50 1.60
CA GLU A 222 16.22 -12.38 0.43
C GLU A 222 16.84 -11.66 -0.79
N ASP A 223 17.83 -12.26 -1.44
CA ASP A 223 18.38 -11.83 -2.71
C ASP A 223 17.44 -12.31 -3.83
N TYR A 224 16.43 -11.48 -4.17
CA TYR A 224 15.40 -11.85 -5.14
C TYR A 224 15.66 -11.27 -6.53
N ARG A 225 15.75 -9.95 -6.64
CA ARG A 225 16.15 -9.23 -7.87
C ARG A 225 17.08 -8.07 -7.48
N ASP A 226 18.36 -8.24 -7.74
CA ASP A 226 19.38 -7.26 -7.41
C ASP A 226 19.32 -6.02 -8.33
N PRO A 227 19.98 -4.90 -7.98
CA PRO A 227 19.98 -3.70 -8.81
C PRO A 227 20.46 -3.93 -10.25
N GLU A 228 21.51 -4.76 -10.44
CA GLU A 228 22.07 -5.02 -11.77
C GLU A 228 21.06 -5.74 -12.68
N SER A 229 20.24 -6.63 -12.12
CA SER A 229 19.17 -7.33 -12.85
C SER A 229 17.99 -6.43 -13.22
N CYS A 230 17.92 -5.24 -12.62
CA CYS A 230 16.87 -4.23 -12.81
C CYS A 230 17.40 -2.94 -13.48
N ASP A 231 18.48 -3.02 -14.25
CA ASP A 231 19.11 -1.89 -14.96
C ASP A 231 19.53 -0.73 -14.01
N ASP A 232 19.90 -1.05 -12.77
CA ASP A 232 20.30 -0.11 -11.71
C ASP A 232 19.24 0.97 -11.38
N ARG A 233 17.96 0.68 -11.63
CA ARG A 233 16.85 1.61 -11.37
C ARG A 233 16.07 1.27 -10.12
N TYR A 234 15.94 0.00 -9.81
CA TYR A 234 15.24 -0.53 -8.65
C TYR A 234 15.79 -1.92 -8.30
N ALA A 235 15.35 -2.47 -7.18
CA ALA A 235 15.63 -3.84 -6.77
C ALA A 235 14.43 -4.42 -6.02
N PHE A 236 14.38 -5.75 -5.85
CA PHE A 236 13.33 -6.39 -5.06
C PHE A 236 13.90 -7.39 -4.07
N THR A 237 13.43 -7.31 -2.85
CA THR A 237 13.54 -8.38 -1.84
C THR A 237 12.15 -8.92 -1.51
N LYS A 238 12.07 -9.89 -0.60
CA LYS A 238 10.79 -10.42 -0.12
C LYS A 238 10.68 -10.34 1.38
N ASP A 239 9.46 -10.13 1.85
CA ASP A 239 9.11 -10.27 3.24
C ASP A 239 8.96 -11.76 3.64
N PRO A 240 8.73 -12.11 4.92
CA PRO A 240 8.62 -13.50 5.36
C PRO A 240 7.50 -14.31 4.71
N ASP A 241 6.44 -13.66 4.24
CA ASP A 241 5.29 -14.27 3.58
C ASP A 241 5.40 -14.20 2.05
N ALA A 242 6.62 -13.99 1.53
CA ALA A 242 6.98 -13.95 0.10
C ALA A 242 6.40 -12.78 -0.70
N ARG A 243 5.95 -11.69 -0.06
CA ARG A 243 5.51 -10.47 -0.74
C ARG A 243 6.72 -9.70 -1.25
N GLU A 244 6.57 -9.14 -2.43
CA GLU A 244 7.63 -8.33 -3.03
C GLU A 244 7.72 -6.96 -2.34
N ILE A 245 8.93 -6.57 -1.99
CA ILE A 245 9.28 -5.25 -1.47
C ILE A 245 10.24 -4.62 -2.46
N GLU A 246 9.78 -3.60 -3.16
CA GLU A 246 10.58 -2.84 -4.11
C GLU A 246 11.46 -1.83 -3.38
N ILE A 247 12.68 -1.65 -3.84
CA ILE A 247 13.61 -0.63 -3.39
C ILE A 247 13.85 0.33 -4.54
N VAL A 248 13.52 1.61 -4.34
CA VAL A 248 13.64 2.68 -5.34
C VAL A 248 14.48 3.84 -4.85
N THR A 249 14.94 4.68 -5.77
CA THR A 249 15.57 5.98 -5.48
C THR A 249 14.77 7.12 -6.12
N ASN A 250 15.00 8.35 -5.63
CA ASN A 250 14.46 9.56 -6.22
C ASN A 250 14.96 9.79 -7.65
#